data_e8b5263b3d94c0de74820812b8b67fff
#
_entry.id   e8b5263b3d94c0de74820812b8b67fff
#
_cell.length_a   1.000
_cell.length_b   1.000
_cell.length_c   1.000
_cell.angle_alpha   90.00
_cell.angle_beta   90.00
_cell.angle_gamma   90.00
#
_symmetry.space_group_name_H-M   'P 1'
#
loop_
_entity.id
_entity.type
_entity.pdbx_description
1 polymer ?
#
loop_
_entity_poly.entity_id
_entity_poly.type
_entity_poly.pdbx_seq_one_letter_code
_entity_poly.pdbx_strand_id
1 'polypeptide(L)'
;MEAAAMKVVSLAVSLVLILTYAHADTGTATFYTPPYVPSACFGLEEQGTMIAAASEGIYNNGASCGRMYRVTCTGPTNLGVPQPCTGNTVTVKVVDLCPSPGCQATIDLSQEAFSSIANPDAGKINIEFTEV
;
A
#
# COMPACT_ATOMS: atom_id res chain seq x y z
N MET A 1 36.48 28.89 -55.92
CA MET A 1 35.31 29.04 -55.02
C MET A 1 35.10 27.73 -54.32
N GLU A 2 35.49 27.66 -53.08
CA GLU A 2 35.26 26.49 -52.28
C GLU A 2 33.89 26.60 -51.60
N ALA A 3 33.00 25.66 -51.90
CA ALA A 3 31.75 25.54 -51.18
C ALA A 3 32.05 24.99 -49.79
N ALA A 4 31.89 25.80 -48.77
CA ALA A 4 31.97 25.31 -47.39
C ALA A 4 30.84 24.33 -47.14
N ALA A 5 31.17 23.06 -46.98
CA ALA A 5 30.20 22.07 -46.55
C ALA A 5 29.83 22.37 -45.10
N MET A 6 28.63 22.86 -44.88
CA MET A 6 28.08 22.95 -43.55
C MET A 6 27.83 21.51 -43.04
N LYS A 7 28.66 21.07 -42.11
CA LYS A 7 28.36 19.87 -41.35
C LYS A 7 27.21 20.19 -40.39
N VAL A 8 26.02 19.74 -40.76
CA VAL A 8 24.92 19.72 -39.82
C VAL A 8 25.20 18.63 -38.80
N VAL A 9 25.68 19.01 -37.63
CA VAL A 9 25.78 18.10 -36.50
C VAL A 9 24.35 17.91 -35.96
N SER A 10 23.73 16.83 -36.39
CA SER A 10 22.47 16.42 -35.82
C SER A 10 22.75 15.89 -34.38
N LEU A 11 22.49 16.73 -33.38
CA LEU A 11 22.44 16.29 -32.02
C LEU A 11 21.17 15.41 -31.84
N ALA A 12 21.35 14.10 -31.94
CA ALA A 12 20.32 13.19 -31.52
C ALA A 12 20.22 13.28 -30.00
N VAL A 13 19.23 14.05 -29.49
CA VAL A 13 18.87 14.02 -28.09
C VAL A 13 18.15 12.70 -27.87
N SER A 14 18.87 11.72 -27.35
CA SER A 14 18.23 10.48 -26.84
C SER A 14 17.40 10.84 -25.61
N LEU A 15 16.10 10.96 -25.81
CA LEU A 15 15.16 11.06 -24.71
C LEU A 15 15.11 9.70 -24.01
N VAL A 16 15.86 9.54 -22.91
CA VAL A 16 15.75 8.38 -22.06
C VAL A 16 14.44 8.50 -21.28
N LEU A 17 13.40 7.85 -21.77
CA LEU A 17 12.18 7.63 -20.98
C LEU A 17 12.53 6.70 -19.84
N ILE A 18 12.71 7.26 -18.65
CA ILE A 18 12.74 6.49 -17.41
C ILE A 18 11.30 6.10 -17.10
N LEU A 19 10.92 4.89 -17.51
CA LEU A 19 9.66 4.29 -17.08
C LEU A 19 9.82 3.88 -15.62
N THR A 20 9.32 4.72 -14.73
CA THR A 20 9.12 4.32 -13.33
C THR A 20 7.90 3.41 -13.24
N TYR A 21 8.14 2.11 -13.14
CA TYR A 21 7.07 1.17 -12.82
C TYR A 21 6.73 1.30 -11.35
N ALA A 22 5.45 1.62 -11.04
CA ALA A 22 4.93 1.44 -9.71
C ALA A 22 4.94 -0.06 -9.39
N HIS A 23 5.78 -0.48 -8.43
CA HIS A 23 5.84 -1.86 -7.99
C HIS A 23 4.69 -2.14 -7.03
N ALA A 24 3.77 -3.03 -7.43
CA ALA A 24 2.81 -3.62 -6.51
C ALA A 24 3.48 -4.77 -5.76
N ASP A 25 3.47 -4.69 -4.44
CA ASP A 25 3.89 -5.77 -3.56
C ASP A 25 2.70 -6.67 -3.24
N THR A 26 2.97 -7.93 -2.97
CA THR A 26 1.98 -8.90 -2.52
C THR A 26 2.12 -9.16 -1.02
N GLY A 27 1.00 -9.48 -0.38
CA GLY A 27 0.98 -9.80 1.03
C GLY A 27 -0.41 -10.24 1.48
N THR A 28 -0.65 -10.12 2.76
CA THR A 28 -1.94 -10.42 3.39
C THR A 28 -2.43 -9.24 4.19
N ALA A 29 -3.75 -9.15 4.37
CA ALA A 29 -4.38 -8.17 5.24
C ALA A 29 -5.35 -8.84 6.19
N THR A 30 -5.34 -8.37 7.41
CA THR A 30 -6.33 -8.57 8.45
C THR A 30 -6.99 -7.23 8.77
N PHE A 31 -7.85 -7.17 9.77
CA PHE A 31 -8.39 -5.91 10.23
C PHE A 31 -8.43 -5.84 11.75
N TYR A 32 -8.44 -4.60 12.24
CA TYR A 32 -8.62 -4.29 13.64
C TYR A 32 -9.77 -3.28 13.81
N THR A 33 -10.27 -3.19 15.02
CA THR A 33 -11.48 -2.45 15.35
C THR A 33 -11.18 -1.24 16.24
N PRO A 34 -12.07 -0.23 16.28
CA PRO A 34 -11.88 0.90 17.18
C PRO A 34 -11.78 0.47 18.65
N PRO A 35 -11.11 1.29 19.50
CA PRO A 35 -10.55 2.60 19.19
C PRO A 35 -9.24 2.50 18.39
N TYR A 36 -9.00 3.49 17.49
CA TYR A 36 -7.77 3.55 16.67
C TYR A 36 -6.69 4.45 17.27
N VAL A 37 -6.99 5.05 18.39
CA VAL A 37 -6.03 5.83 19.17
C VAL A 37 -5.94 5.28 20.60
N PRO A 38 -4.76 5.36 21.25
CA PRO A 38 -3.51 5.91 20.75
C PRO A 38 -2.89 5.05 19.64
N SER A 39 -2.25 5.71 18.65
CA SER A 39 -1.51 5.02 17.60
C SER A 39 0.01 5.24 17.77
N ALA A 40 0.82 4.34 17.23
CA ALA A 40 2.26 4.45 17.32
C ALA A 40 2.81 5.70 16.60
N CYS A 41 2.17 6.08 15.48
CA CYS A 41 2.62 7.22 14.67
C CYS A 41 2.14 8.58 15.19
N PHE A 42 0.93 8.66 15.74
CA PHE A 42 0.24 9.94 15.99
C PHE A 42 -0.32 10.08 17.41
N GLY A 43 -0.07 9.11 18.28
CA GLY A 43 -0.57 9.16 19.66
C GLY A 43 -2.10 9.26 19.72
N LEU A 44 -2.61 10.25 20.41
CA LEU A 44 -4.06 10.48 20.58
C LEU A 44 -4.70 11.27 19.42
N GLU A 45 -3.91 11.67 18.43
CA GLU A 45 -4.41 12.41 17.29
C GLU A 45 -5.19 11.48 16.34
N GLU A 46 -6.44 11.80 16.11
CA GLU A 46 -7.33 11.06 15.21
C GLU A 46 -6.93 11.27 13.75
N GLN A 47 -6.84 10.19 13.00
CA GLN A 47 -6.43 10.19 11.58
C GLN A 47 -7.56 9.73 10.64
N GLY A 48 -8.80 9.70 11.11
CA GLY A 48 -9.92 9.15 10.35
C GLY A 48 -10.00 7.63 10.42
N THR A 49 -10.73 7.02 9.47
CA THR A 49 -11.01 5.58 9.46
C THR A 49 -10.36 4.82 8.31
N MET A 50 -9.88 5.50 7.26
CA MET A 50 -9.13 4.86 6.17
C MET A 50 -7.66 4.77 6.54
N ILE A 51 -7.35 3.90 7.50
CA ILE A 51 -6.07 3.78 8.18
C ILE A 51 -5.64 2.32 8.29
N ALA A 52 -4.35 2.13 8.56
CA ALA A 52 -3.76 0.82 8.72
C ALA A 52 -2.63 0.82 9.74
N ALA A 53 -2.42 -0.34 10.33
CA ALA A 53 -1.20 -0.69 11.04
C ALA A 53 -0.31 -1.53 10.11
N ALA A 54 0.96 -1.20 10.05
CA ALA A 54 1.93 -1.90 9.21
C ALA A 54 2.72 -2.92 10.03
N SER A 55 3.00 -4.08 9.43
CA SER A 55 3.98 -5.02 9.98
C SER A 55 5.35 -4.37 10.09
N GLU A 56 6.21 -4.90 10.93
CA GLU A 56 7.51 -4.27 11.24
C GLU A 56 8.36 -3.97 10.00
N GLY A 57 8.34 -4.87 9.01
CA GLY A 57 9.08 -4.67 7.75
C GLY A 57 8.61 -3.45 6.97
N ILE A 58 7.30 -3.23 6.88
CA ILE A 58 6.72 -2.06 6.21
C ILE A 58 6.80 -0.82 7.09
N TYR A 59 6.56 -0.97 8.38
CA TYR A 59 6.65 0.12 9.36
C TYR A 59 8.04 0.77 9.39
N ASN A 60 9.07 -0.03 9.25
CA ASN A 60 10.46 0.39 9.09
C ASN A 60 10.88 1.46 10.12
N ASN A 61 10.74 1.12 11.42
CA ASN A 61 11.08 1.99 12.55
C ASN A 61 10.39 3.37 12.51
N GLY A 62 9.18 3.44 11.96
CA GLY A 62 8.39 4.66 11.86
C GLY A 62 8.55 5.44 10.56
N ALA A 63 9.42 5.00 9.65
CA ALA A 63 9.61 5.68 8.36
C ALA A 63 8.33 5.71 7.51
N SER A 64 7.43 4.74 7.68
CA SER A 64 6.18 4.66 6.95
C SER A 64 5.03 5.48 7.56
N CYS A 65 5.22 6.04 8.74
CA CYS A 65 4.18 6.85 9.41
C CYS A 65 3.67 7.97 8.49
N GLY A 66 2.36 8.01 8.28
CA GLY A 66 1.72 9.01 7.42
C GLY A 66 1.77 8.71 5.93
N ARG A 67 2.48 7.69 5.50
CA ARG A 67 2.49 7.27 4.09
C ARG A 67 1.18 6.61 3.70
N MET A 68 0.80 6.81 2.44
CA MET A 68 -0.44 6.28 1.88
C MET A 68 -0.14 5.06 1.02
N TYR A 69 -0.99 4.05 1.15
CA TYR A 69 -0.92 2.83 0.34
C TYR A 69 -2.26 2.54 -0.29
N ARG A 70 -2.24 2.20 -1.58
CA ARG A 70 -3.40 1.63 -2.27
C ARG A 70 -3.38 0.12 -2.06
N VAL A 71 -4.51 -0.43 -1.60
CA VAL A 71 -4.65 -1.84 -1.27
C VAL A 71 -5.79 -2.45 -2.09
N THR A 72 -5.52 -3.58 -2.70
CA THR A 72 -6.49 -4.36 -3.50
C THR A 72 -6.55 -5.79 -2.97
N CYS A 73 -7.77 -6.30 -2.75
CA CYS A 73 -7.98 -7.70 -2.42
C CYS A 73 -7.75 -8.55 -3.68
N THR A 74 -6.88 -9.56 -3.60
CA THR A 74 -6.57 -10.44 -4.73
C THR A 74 -7.16 -11.83 -4.62
N GLY A 75 -7.57 -12.24 -3.43
CA GLY A 75 -8.19 -13.54 -3.24
C GLY A 75 -8.29 -13.99 -1.79
N PRO A 76 -8.86 -15.18 -1.60
CA PRO A 76 -9.05 -15.77 -0.28
C PRO A 76 -7.74 -16.32 0.28
N THR A 77 -7.73 -16.47 1.60
CA THR A 77 -6.81 -17.36 2.31
C THR A 77 -7.54 -18.66 2.67
N ASN A 78 -6.92 -19.54 3.47
CA ASN A 78 -7.55 -20.76 3.96
C ASN A 78 -8.58 -20.52 5.08
N LEU A 79 -8.84 -19.25 5.43
CA LEU A 79 -9.66 -18.87 6.58
C LEU A 79 -11.05 -18.37 6.15
N GLY A 80 -11.89 -19.21 5.55
CA GLY A 80 -13.29 -18.88 5.46
C GLY A 80 -13.83 -18.55 4.06
N VAL A 81 -14.25 -17.34 3.77
CA VAL A 81 -15.04 -16.99 2.58
C VAL A 81 -14.27 -17.25 1.28
N PRO A 82 -14.80 -18.08 0.32
CA PRO A 82 -14.08 -18.43 -0.89
C PRO A 82 -13.88 -17.27 -1.88
N GLN A 83 -14.79 -16.29 -1.88
CA GLN A 83 -14.74 -15.12 -2.77
C GLN A 83 -14.92 -13.85 -1.94
N PRO A 84 -13.89 -13.44 -1.19
CA PRO A 84 -14.02 -12.34 -0.26
C PRO A 84 -13.96 -10.96 -0.91
N CYS A 85 -13.31 -10.83 -2.06
CA CYS A 85 -13.03 -9.52 -2.67
C CYS A 85 -14.27 -8.86 -3.24
N THR A 86 -14.42 -7.54 -3.00
CA THR A 86 -15.53 -6.74 -3.54
C THR A 86 -15.26 -6.19 -4.94
N GLY A 87 -13.99 -6.17 -5.37
CA GLY A 87 -13.55 -5.52 -6.61
C GLY A 87 -13.15 -4.05 -6.44
N ASN A 88 -13.37 -3.47 -5.26
CA ASN A 88 -12.94 -2.11 -4.95
C ASN A 88 -11.47 -2.08 -4.49
N THR A 89 -10.83 -0.95 -4.64
CA THR A 89 -9.55 -0.63 -4.02
C THR A 89 -9.76 0.39 -2.89
N VAL A 90 -8.84 0.42 -1.95
CA VAL A 90 -8.86 1.40 -0.86
C VAL A 90 -7.48 2.04 -0.73
N THR A 91 -7.46 3.33 -0.40
CA THR A 91 -6.21 4.02 -0.04
C THR A 91 -6.23 4.28 1.45
N VAL A 92 -5.19 3.82 2.14
CA VAL A 92 -5.08 3.91 3.60
C VAL A 92 -3.80 4.65 4.01
N LYS A 93 -3.87 5.33 5.14
CA LYS A 93 -2.72 5.95 5.80
C LYS A 93 -2.14 5.00 6.84
N VAL A 94 -0.84 4.79 6.82
CA VAL A 94 -0.15 4.08 7.91
C VAL A 94 -0.10 4.97 9.14
N VAL A 95 -0.72 4.50 10.22
CA VAL A 95 -0.81 5.24 11.50
C VAL A 95 -0.25 4.44 12.67
N ASP A 96 -0.06 3.15 12.50
CA ASP A 96 0.25 2.27 13.62
C ASP A 96 1.17 1.12 13.23
N LEU A 97 1.72 0.48 14.24
CA LEU A 97 2.53 -0.72 14.12
C LEU A 97 1.70 -1.95 14.47
N CYS A 98 1.76 -2.95 13.62
CA CYS A 98 1.31 -4.31 13.92
C CYS A 98 2.52 -5.09 14.42
N PRO A 99 2.67 -5.30 15.74
CA PRO A 99 3.94 -5.75 16.31
C PRO A 99 4.15 -7.25 16.14
N SER A 100 5.39 -7.64 15.85
CA SER A 100 5.83 -9.04 15.88
C SER A 100 6.09 -9.46 17.35
N PRO A 101 5.76 -10.72 17.73
CA PRO A 101 5.26 -11.83 16.90
C PRO A 101 3.75 -11.87 16.75
N GLY A 102 2.99 -10.96 17.32
CA GLY A 102 1.51 -11.01 17.34
C GLY A 102 0.86 -10.64 16.01
N CYS A 103 1.56 -9.91 15.15
CA CYS A 103 1.03 -9.48 13.86
C CYS A 103 0.76 -10.67 12.94
N GLN A 104 -0.48 -10.80 12.46
CA GLN A 104 -0.94 -11.94 11.65
C GLN A 104 -0.92 -11.65 10.15
N ALA A 105 -0.51 -10.45 9.72
CA ALA A 105 -0.60 -10.00 8.34
C ALA A 105 0.53 -9.05 7.95
N THR A 106 0.63 -8.75 6.67
CA THR A 106 1.52 -7.72 6.13
C THR A 106 1.02 -6.33 6.49
N ILE A 107 -0.30 -6.12 6.35
CA ILE A 107 -1.00 -4.88 6.70
C ILE A 107 -2.26 -5.24 7.49
N ASP A 108 -2.45 -4.58 8.61
CA ASP A 108 -3.66 -4.70 9.42
C ASP A 108 -4.52 -3.45 9.19
N LEU A 109 -5.58 -3.62 8.40
CA LEU A 109 -6.47 -2.54 8.00
C LEU A 109 -7.44 -2.18 9.11
N SER A 110 -7.90 -0.93 9.13
CA SER A 110 -9.13 -0.64 9.89
C SER A 110 -10.27 -1.52 9.38
N GLN A 111 -11.25 -1.80 10.24
CA GLN A 111 -12.43 -2.59 9.80
C GLN A 111 -13.17 -1.91 8.64
N GLU A 112 -13.19 -0.57 8.61
CA GLU A 112 -13.84 0.20 7.54
C GLU A 112 -13.10 0.03 6.22
N ALA A 113 -11.78 0.10 6.24
CA ALA A 113 -10.96 -0.09 5.04
C ALA A 113 -11.06 -1.53 4.52
N PHE A 114 -10.98 -2.51 5.42
CA PHE A 114 -11.12 -3.93 5.06
C PHE A 114 -12.48 -4.22 4.43
N SER A 115 -13.55 -3.72 5.05
CA SER A 115 -14.92 -3.94 4.58
C SER A 115 -15.20 -3.31 3.23
N SER A 116 -14.46 -2.27 2.84
CA SER A 116 -14.61 -1.66 1.52
C SER A 116 -14.06 -2.53 0.38
N ILE A 117 -13.10 -3.40 0.66
CA ILE A 117 -12.43 -4.24 -0.34
C ILE A 117 -12.74 -5.73 -0.20
N ALA A 118 -13.26 -6.16 0.94
CA ALA A 118 -13.52 -7.56 1.22
C ALA A 118 -14.69 -7.78 2.18
N ASN A 119 -15.20 -9.01 2.17
CA ASN A 119 -16.13 -9.47 3.20
C ASN A 119 -15.37 -9.65 4.53
N PRO A 120 -15.78 -8.96 5.62
CA PRO A 120 -15.10 -9.07 6.91
C PRO A 120 -15.12 -10.49 7.50
N ASP A 121 -16.09 -11.32 7.13
CA ASP A 121 -16.18 -12.71 7.58
C ASP A 121 -14.96 -13.55 7.15
N ALA A 122 -14.23 -13.09 6.12
CA ALA A 122 -13.00 -13.74 5.68
C ALA A 122 -11.89 -13.65 6.74
N GLY A 123 -11.85 -12.57 7.53
CA GLY A 123 -10.86 -12.31 8.56
C GLY A 123 -9.47 -12.02 8.05
N LYS A 124 -9.04 -12.69 7.01
CA LYS A 124 -7.74 -12.52 6.36
C LYS A 124 -7.85 -12.76 4.85
N ILE A 125 -7.24 -11.89 4.08
CA ILE A 125 -7.25 -11.92 2.62
C ILE A 125 -5.85 -11.79 2.06
N ASN A 126 -5.66 -12.25 0.81
CA ASN A 126 -4.50 -11.90 0.01
C ASN A 126 -4.69 -10.53 -0.61
N ILE A 127 -3.63 -9.76 -0.68
CA ILE A 127 -3.64 -8.40 -1.21
C ILE A 127 -2.47 -8.12 -2.14
N GLU A 128 -2.64 -7.12 -2.98
CA GLU A 128 -1.59 -6.30 -3.55
C GLU A 128 -1.64 -4.92 -2.93
N PHE A 129 -0.48 -4.31 -2.69
CA PHE A 129 -0.40 -2.97 -2.14
C PHE A 129 0.74 -2.17 -2.78
N THR A 130 0.53 -0.87 -2.93
CA THR A 130 1.46 0.05 -3.58
C THR A 130 1.45 1.37 -2.82
N GLU A 131 2.63 1.90 -2.52
CA GLU A 131 2.74 3.26 -1.98
C GLU A 131 2.32 4.28 -3.06
N VAL A 132 1.52 5.25 -2.68
CA VAL A 132 0.99 6.28 -3.57
C VAL A 132 1.32 7.69 -3.11
#